data_0890d1c70b9732ed27c7ca6f13bfa08d
#
_entry.id   0890d1c70b9732ed27c7ca6f13bfa08d
#
_cell.length_a   1.000
_cell.length_b   1.000
_cell.length_c   1.000
_cell.angle_alpha   90.00
_cell.angle_beta   90.00
_cell.angle_gamma   90.00
#
_symmetry.space_group_name_H-M   'P 1'
#
loop_
_entity.id
_entity.type
_entity.pdbx_description
1 polymer ?
#
loop_
_entity_poly.entity_id
_entity_poly.type
_entity_poly.pdbx_seq_one_letter_code
_entity_poly.pdbx_strand_id
1 'polypeptide(L)'
;KKGQLVAGTDDGLIYITENDGENWELIGNGTYKDVPNWVEQIELKSKKNAEFEIYPFVSGIQINTKNEIFAVLDHHRQGIFDAFVVKYTNGKWERIGKGIPENQPAKSILIDPIDEDIITVGTEFGLYISVDGGVHFHKFMKGLPPVAIKDIVYQEREDDLVLATFGRGFLVCDDFGLIREYKKSK
;
A
#
# COMPACT_ATOMS: atom_id res chain seq x y z
N LYS A 1 12.03 -10.79 8.16
CA LYS A 1 12.50 -11.86 9.09
C LYS A 1 12.30 -13.21 8.42
N LYS A 2 13.29 -14.13 8.53
CA LYS A 2 13.12 -15.47 7.97
C LYS A 2 11.92 -16.16 8.61
N GLY A 3 11.08 -16.79 7.78
CA GLY A 3 9.85 -17.46 8.23
C GLY A 3 8.64 -16.55 8.41
N GLN A 4 8.78 -15.25 8.24
CA GLN A 4 7.68 -14.31 8.34
C GLN A 4 7.10 -14.00 6.96
N LEU A 5 5.79 -14.21 6.82
CA LEU A 5 5.02 -13.88 5.61
C LEU A 5 3.77 -13.10 6.02
N VAL A 6 3.30 -12.26 5.12
CA VAL A 6 2.04 -11.53 5.27
C VAL A 6 1.20 -11.77 4.02
N ALA A 7 -0.07 -12.05 4.20
CA ALA A 7 -1.01 -12.29 3.11
C ALA A 7 -2.23 -11.40 3.25
N GLY A 8 -2.60 -10.75 2.16
CA GLY A 8 -3.85 -10.00 2.03
C GLY A 8 -4.81 -10.71 1.09
N THR A 9 -6.11 -10.63 1.35
CA THR A 9 -7.15 -11.30 0.58
C THR A 9 -8.06 -10.32 -0.16
N ASP A 10 -8.88 -10.84 -1.06
CA ASP A 10 -9.84 -10.06 -1.84
C ASP A 10 -11.11 -9.70 -1.05
N ASP A 11 -11.31 -10.31 0.10
CA ASP A 11 -12.35 -9.97 1.07
C ASP A 11 -11.84 -9.11 2.25
N GLY A 12 -10.61 -8.56 2.12
CA GLY A 12 -10.06 -7.58 3.05
C GLY A 12 -9.47 -8.15 4.32
N LEU A 13 -9.14 -9.44 4.37
CA LEU A 13 -8.45 -10.03 5.50
C LEU A 13 -6.94 -9.90 5.33
N ILE A 14 -6.23 -9.71 6.44
CA ILE A 14 -4.77 -9.68 6.46
C ILE A 14 -4.28 -10.65 7.53
N TYR A 15 -3.47 -11.58 7.09
CA TYR A 15 -2.87 -12.62 7.91
C TYR A 15 -1.35 -12.45 8.00
N ILE A 16 -0.79 -12.87 9.13
CA ILE A 16 0.66 -12.99 9.32
C ILE A 16 1.01 -14.40 9.79
N THR A 17 2.15 -14.91 9.33
CA THR A 17 2.81 -16.08 9.90
C THR A 17 4.24 -15.72 10.28
N GLU A 18 4.78 -16.37 11.30
CA GLU A 18 6.18 -16.23 11.72
C GLU A 18 6.98 -17.54 11.61
N ASN A 19 6.36 -18.59 11.06
CA ASN A 19 6.88 -19.96 11.00
C ASN A 19 6.67 -20.60 9.62
N ASP A 20 7.02 -19.88 8.55
CA ASP A 20 6.96 -20.35 7.15
C ASP A 20 5.54 -20.83 6.71
N GLY A 21 4.49 -20.34 7.35
CA GLY A 21 3.11 -20.67 6.97
C GLY A 21 2.49 -21.84 7.72
N GLU A 22 3.18 -22.42 8.72
CA GLU A 22 2.61 -23.49 9.54
C GLU A 22 1.38 -23.03 10.33
N ASN A 23 1.41 -21.79 10.85
CA ASN A 23 0.29 -21.17 11.54
C ASN A 23 0.12 -19.73 11.06
N TRP A 24 -1.14 -19.29 10.92
CA TRP A 24 -1.49 -17.95 10.51
C TRP A 24 -2.31 -17.26 11.57
N GLU A 25 -1.97 -16.04 11.88
CA GLU A 25 -2.71 -15.13 12.74
C GLU A 25 -3.46 -14.11 11.89
N LEU A 26 -4.75 -13.90 12.15
CA LEU A 26 -5.54 -12.85 11.52
C LEU A 26 -5.30 -11.53 12.25
N ILE A 27 -4.66 -10.58 11.59
CA ILE A 27 -4.29 -9.27 12.16
C ILE A 27 -5.10 -8.11 11.61
N GLY A 28 -5.82 -8.32 10.51
CA GLY A 28 -6.64 -7.29 9.89
C GLY A 28 -7.95 -7.88 9.38
N ASN A 29 -9.07 -7.29 9.86
CA ASN A 29 -10.38 -7.81 9.57
C ASN A 29 -11.45 -6.72 9.63
N GLY A 30 -12.37 -6.74 8.67
CA GLY A 30 -13.56 -5.91 8.69
C GLY A 30 -14.79 -6.54 9.36
N THR A 31 -14.79 -7.85 9.66
CA THR A 31 -16.01 -8.61 9.93
C THR A 31 -16.07 -9.35 11.28
N TYR A 32 -14.96 -9.78 11.85
CA TYR A 32 -14.98 -10.66 13.03
C TYR A 32 -14.82 -9.85 14.33
N LYS A 33 -15.69 -10.10 15.31
CA LYS A 33 -15.82 -9.30 16.53
C LYS A 33 -14.60 -9.32 17.46
N ASP A 34 -13.72 -10.32 17.34
CA ASP A 34 -12.63 -10.55 18.27
C ASP A 34 -11.24 -10.18 17.73
N VAL A 35 -11.18 -9.62 16.54
CA VAL A 35 -9.94 -9.16 15.88
C VAL A 35 -10.00 -7.66 15.69
N PRO A 36 -8.88 -6.93 15.80
CA PRO A 36 -8.88 -5.49 15.58
C PRO A 36 -9.55 -5.14 14.25
N ASN A 37 -10.73 -4.52 14.32
CA ASN A 37 -11.49 -4.11 13.15
C ASN A 37 -10.78 -2.91 12.52
N TRP A 38 -9.91 -3.18 11.54
CA TRP A 38 -9.16 -2.12 10.88
C TRP A 38 -10.09 -1.16 10.11
N VAL A 39 -11.25 -1.62 9.67
CA VAL A 39 -12.27 -0.76 9.02
C VAL A 39 -12.76 0.33 9.98
N GLU A 40 -13.01 -0.01 11.25
CA GLU A 40 -13.37 0.97 12.27
C GLU A 40 -12.18 1.85 12.66
N GLN A 41 -10.97 1.26 12.77
CA GLN A 41 -9.76 1.99 13.15
C GLN A 41 -9.36 3.06 12.11
N ILE A 42 -9.64 2.83 10.83
CA ILE A 42 -9.33 3.79 9.76
C ILE A 42 -10.54 4.63 9.34
N GLU A 43 -11.66 4.56 10.09
CA GLU A 43 -12.90 5.30 9.82
C GLU A 43 -13.46 5.06 8.41
N LEU A 44 -13.35 3.85 7.89
CA LEU A 44 -13.90 3.49 6.58
C LEU A 44 -15.43 3.53 6.64
N LYS A 45 -16.02 4.48 5.94
CA LYS A 45 -17.49 4.60 5.84
C LYS A 45 -18.00 3.56 4.84
N SER A 46 -18.48 2.42 5.31
CA SER A 46 -19.25 1.52 4.46
C SER A 46 -20.62 2.14 4.13
N LYS A 47 -21.08 2.02 2.89
CA LYS A 47 -22.47 2.34 2.57
C LYS A 47 -23.38 1.30 3.23
N LYS A 48 -24.13 1.71 4.25
CA LYS A 48 -24.99 0.85 5.09
C LYS A 48 -26.16 0.13 4.40
N ASN A 49 -26.26 0.11 3.07
CA ASN A 49 -27.43 -0.37 2.34
C ASN A 49 -27.16 -1.56 1.41
N ALA A 50 -26.05 -2.28 1.57
CA ALA A 50 -25.84 -3.51 0.81
C ALA A 50 -26.34 -4.71 1.62
N GLU A 51 -27.10 -5.62 1.00
CA GLU A 51 -27.49 -6.92 1.58
C GLU A 51 -26.30 -7.78 1.99
N PHE A 52 -25.10 -7.41 1.55
CA PHE A 52 -23.81 -8.02 1.88
C PHE A 52 -22.84 -6.92 2.28
N GLU A 53 -22.19 -7.08 3.42
CA GLU A 53 -21.04 -6.26 3.80
C GLU A 53 -19.87 -6.64 2.88
N ILE A 54 -19.54 -5.77 1.92
CA ILE A 54 -18.40 -5.97 1.02
C ILE A 54 -17.27 -5.08 1.52
N TYR A 55 -16.14 -5.70 1.82
CA TYR A 55 -14.92 -5.04 2.31
C TYR A 55 -13.99 -4.69 1.14
N PRO A 56 -13.11 -3.71 1.31
CA PRO A 56 -12.10 -3.42 0.32
C PRO A 56 -11.13 -4.60 0.22
N PHE A 57 -10.74 -4.98 -0.99
CA PHE A 57 -9.72 -6.01 -1.15
C PHE A 57 -8.32 -5.42 -0.94
N VAL A 58 -7.40 -6.24 -0.42
CA VAL A 58 -6.00 -5.89 -0.25
C VAL A 58 -5.33 -5.96 -1.63
N SER A 59 -5.06 -4.81 -2.23
CA SER A 59 -4.47 -4.72 -3.57
C SER A 59 -2.94 -4.75 -3.58
N GLY A 60 -2.32 -4.44 -2.46
CA GLY A 60 -0.86 -4.52 -2.27
C GLY A 60 -0.49 -4.56 -0.79
N ILE A 61 0.57 -5.28 -0.47
CA ILE A 61 1.05 -5.42 0.91
C ILE A 61 2.57 -5.52 0.95
N GLN A 62 3.18 -4.89 1.94
CA GLN A 62 4.62 -4.89 2.19
C GLN A 62 4.89 -4.95 3.69
N ILE A 63 6.02 -5.53 4.05
CA ILE A 63 6.54 -5.53 5.43
C ILE A 63 7.96 -5.01 5.44
N ASN A 64 8.27 -4.11 6.37
CA ASN A 64 9.61 -3.56 6.52
C ASN A 64 10.46 -4.33 7.55
N THR A 65 11.72 -3.95 7.71
CA THR A 65 12.64 -4.61 8.66
C THR A 65 12.26 -4.38 10.13
N LYS A 66 11.43 -3.37 10.42
CA LYS A 66 10.88 -3.07 11.75
C LYS A 66 9.62 -3.89 12.08
N ASN A 67 9.22 -4.82 11.20
CA ASN A 67 7.96 -5.58 11.27
C ASN A 67 6.70 -4.69 11.22
N GLU A 68 6.78 -3.52 10.64
CA GLU A 68 5.61 -2.72 10.31
C GLU A 68 5.04 -3.22 8.99
N ILE A 69 3.74 -3.39 8.91
CA ILE A 69 3.05 -3.86 7.71
C ILE A 69 2.35 -2.67 7.08
N PHE A 70 2.55 -2.51 5.79
CA PHE A 70 1.90 -1.49 4.98
C PHE A 70 1.00 -2.18 3.96
N ALA A 71 -0.23 -1.73 3.84
CA ALA A 71 -1.15 -2.26 2.86
C ALA A 71 -1.89 -1.15 2.13
N VAL A 72 -2.24 -1.42 0.89
CA VAL A 72 -3.15 -0.60 0.11
C VAL A 72 -4.42 -1.39 -0.18
N LEU A 73 -5.54 -0.69 -0.05
CA LEU A 73 -6.86 -1.30 -0.10
C LEU A 73 -7.67 -0.61 -1.20
N ASP A 74 -8.32 -1.42 -2.01
CA ASP A 74 -9.17 -0.94 -3.11
C ASP A 74 -10.63 -1.25 -2.83
N HIS A 75 -11.45 -0.21 -2.80
CA HIS A 75 -12.88 -0.31 -2.48
C HIS A 75 -13.79 0.20 -3.62
N HIS A 76 -13.23 0.27 -4.83
CA HIS A 76 -13.95 0.81 -5.99
C HIS A 76 -15.23 0.04 -6.34
N ARG A 77 -15.29 -1.27 -6.05
CA ARG A 77 -16.48 -2.10 -6.27
C ARG A 77 -17.71 -1.62 -5.49
N GLN A 78 -17.49 -0.89 -4.39
CA GLN A 78 -18.54 -0.24 -3.58
C GLN A 78 -18.78 1.22 -3.97
N GLY A 79 -18.14 1.71 -5.03
CA GLY A 79 -18.19 3.10 -5.43
C GLY A 79 -17.46 4.04 -4.47
N ILE A 80 -16.50 3.52 -3.70
CA ILE A 80 -15.60 4.29 -2.85
C ILE A 80 -14.24 4.30 -3.55
N PHE A 81 -13.80 5.48 -3.95
CA PHE A 81 -12.62 5.66 -4.80
C PHE A 81 -11.43 6.29 -4.07
N ASP A 82 -11.50 6.43 -2.76
CA ASP A 82 -10.40 6.97 -1.97
C ASP A 82 -9.18 6.04 -1.98
N ALA A 83 -8.01 6.65 -1.85
CA ALA A 83 -6.79 5.90 -1.59
C ALA A 83 -6.77 5.47 -0.12
N PHE A 84 -6.88 4.18 0.11
CA PHE A 84 -6.66 3.61 1.44
C PHE A 84 -5.26 3.04 1.51
N VAL A 85 -4.38 3.77 2.18
CA VAL A 85 -3.04 3.32 2.55
C VAL A 85 -3.02 3.18 4.05
N VAL A 86 -2.72 1.99 4.54
CA VAL A 86 -2.79 1.67 5.97
C VAL A 86 -1.47 1.08 6.46
N LYS A 87 -1.16 1.36 7.71
CA LYS A 87 0.03 0.87 8.39
C LYS A 87 -0.38 0.14 9.66
N TYR A 88 0.20 -1.04 9.87
CA TYR A 88 0.06 -1.80 11.11
C TYR A 88 1.34 -1.75 11.91
N THR A 89 1.23 -1.32 13.15
CA THR A 89 2.33 -1.28 14.10
C THR A 89 1.82 -1.47 15.52
N ASN A 90 2.52 -2.26 16.34
CA ASN A 90 2.18 -2.50 17.75
C ASN A 90 0.72 -2.94 17.96
N GLY A 91 0.19 -3.78 17.11
CA GLY A 91 -1.18 -4.31 17.24
C GLY A 91 -2.28 -3.37 16.77
N LYS A 92 -1.95 -2.26 16.09
CA LYS A 92 -2.93 -1.25 15.65
C LYS A 92 -2.75 -0.91 14.17
N TRP A 93 -3.88 -0.73 13.50
CA TRP A 93 -3.96 -0.16 12.17
C TRP A 93 -4.17 1.35 12.23
N GLU A 94 -3.47 2.07 11.38
CA GLU A 94 -3.68 3.50 11.17
C GLU A 94 -3.76 3.80 9.68
N ARG A 95 -4.59 4.78 9.30
CA ARG A 95 -4.63 5.29 7.93
C ARG A 95 -3.50 6.30 7.76
N ILE A 96 -2.70 6.06 6.75
CA ILE A 96 -1.67 6.97 6.25
C ILE A 96 -2.08 7.45 4.84
N GLY A 97 -1.20 8.14 4.11
CA GLY A 97 -1.51 8.53 2.72
C GLY A 97 -1.97 9.98 2.57
N LYS A 98 -1.71 10.82 3.57
CA LYS A 98 -1.95 12.26 3.46
C LYS A 98 -1.23 12.84 2.24
N GLY A 99 -1.96 13.59 1.40
CA GLY A 99 -1.45 14.15 0.16
C GLY A 99 -1.81 13.36 -1.10
N ILE A 100 -2.31 12.13 -0.97
CA ILE A 100 -2.98 11.45 -2.07
C ILE A 100 -4.41 11.97 -2.13
N PRO A 101 -4.85 12.58 -3.26
CA PRO A 101 -6.20 13.13 -3.37
C PRO A 101 -7.28 12.04 -3.28
N GLU A 102 -8.50 12.44 -2.95
CA GLU A 102 -9.70 11.63 -3.15
C GLU A 102 -9.85 11.19 -4.62
N ASN A 103 -10.56 10.13 -4.87
CA ASN A 103 -10.73 9.51 -6.21
C ASN A 103 -9.42 9.01 -6.86
N GLN A 104 -8.49 8.53 -6.02
CA GLN A 104 -7.23 7.91 -6.43
C GLN A 104 -7.11 6.50 -5.82
N PRO A 105 -7.94 5.50 -6.21
CA PRO A 105 -7.86 4.16 -5.63
C PRO A 105 -6.43 3.64 -5.68
N ALA A 106 -5.91 3.22 -4.53
CA ALA A 106 -4.56 2.66 -4.42
C ALA A 106 -4.55 1.23 -4.97
N LYS A 107 -3.51 0.87 -5.72
CA LYS A 107 -3.38 -0.40 -6.43
C LYS A 107 -2.15 -1.21 -6.00
N SER A 108 -1.07 -0.51 -5.73
CA SER A 108 0.23 -1.13 -5.41
C SER A 108 0.99 -0.27 -4.42
N ILE A 109 1.92 -0.89 -3.70
CA ILE A 109 2.79 -0.22 -2.73
C ILE A 109 4.17 -0.86 -2.77
N LEU A 110 5.21 -0.05 -2.67
CA LEU A 110 6.58 -0.50 -2.46
C LEU A 110 7.24 0.36 -1.39
N ILE A 111 7.88 -0.31 -0.43
CA ILE A 111 8.83 0.30 0.50
C ILE A 111 10.21 0.18 -0.14
N ASP A 112 10.96 1.28 -0.19
CA ASP A 112 12.32 1.24 -0.71
C ASP A 112 13.20 0.33 0.18
N PRO A 113 13.85 -0.70 -0.39
CA PRO A 113 14.65 -1.65 0.38
C PRO A 113 15.93 -1.04 0.97
N ILE A 114 16.35 0.15 0.50
CA ILE A 114 17.54 0.86 0.97
C ILE A 114 17.20 1.91 2.02
N ASP A 115 16.08 2.62 1.85
CA ASP A 115 15.59 3.65 2.78
C ASP A 115 14.08 3.46 3.02
N GLU A 116 13.72 2.73 4.05
CA GLU A 116 12.34 2.35 4.37
C GLU A 116 11.39 3.53 4.67
N ASP A 117 11.90 4.74 4.85
CA ASP A 117 11.06 5.92 4.94
C ASP A 117 10.58 6.40 3.55
N ILE A 118 11.16 5.86 2.47
CA ILE A 118 10.69 6.11 1.12
C ILE A 118 9.66 5.05 0.74
N ILE A 119 8.44 5.50 0.54
CA ILE A 119 7.30 4.64 0.21
C ILE A 119 6.67 5.14 -1.07
N THR A 120 6.48 4.24 -2.04
CA THR A 120 5.78 4.54 -3.29
C THR A 120 4.42 3.87 -3.31
N VAL A 121 3.40 4.59 -3.76
CA VAL A 121 2.03 4.10 -3.90
C VAL A 121 1.57 4.33 -5.34
N GLY A 122 1.27 3.25 -6.03
CA GLY A 122 0.60 3.27 -7.32
C GLY A 122 -0.90 3.41 -7.15
N THR A 123 -1.48 4.35 -7.90
CA THR A 123 -2.93 4.60 -7.90
C THR A 123 -3.52 4.39 -9.29
N GLU A 124 -4.84 4.57 -9.42
CA GLU A 124 -5.52 4.53 -10.73
C GLU A 124 -5.02 5.61 -11.71
N PHE A 125 -4.47 6.73 -11.24
CA PHE A 125 -4.07 7.85 -12.09
C PHE A 125 -2.63 8.34 -11.86
N GLY A 126 -1.74 7.46 -11.39
CA GLY A 126 -0.33 7.76 -11.28
C GLY A 126 0.36 7.24 -10.04
N LEU A 127 1.55 7.74 -9.78
CA LEU A 127 2.43 7.35 -8.69
C LEU A 127 2.54 8.47 -7.65
N TYR A 128 2.52 8.08 -6.39
CA TYR A 128 2.77 8.98 -5.25
C TYR A 128 3.94 8.45 -4.43
N ILE A 129 4.78 9.37 -3.94
CA ILE A 129 5.98 9.06 -3.18
C ILE A 129 5.95 9.82 -1.86
N SER A 130 6.21 9.10 -0.78
CA SER A 130 6.56 9.64 0.53
C SER A 130 8.06 9.48 0.75
N VAL A 131 8.67 10.44 1.47
CA VAL A 131 10.07 10.39 1.92
C VAL A 131 10.16 10.54 3.45
N ASP A 132 9.03 10.44 4.14
CA ASP A 132 8.88 10.65 5.58
C ASP A 132 8.13 9.50 6.28
N GLY A 133 8.29 8.28 5.78
CA GLY A 133 7.70 7.08 6.37
C GLY A 133 6.18 6.96 6.17
N GLY A 134 5.63 7.62 5.14
CA GLY A 134 4.20 7.57 4.83
C GLY A 134 3.37 8.68 5.46
N VAL A 135 4.00 9.66 6.10
CA VAL A 135 3.28 10.80 6.71
C VAL A 135 2.69 11.71 5.64
N HIS A 136 3.48 12.04 4.61
CA HIS A 136 3.02 12.84 3.48
C HIS A 136 3.42 12.20 2.16
N PHE A 137 2.50 12.18 1.20
CA PHE A 137 2.72 11.72 -0.16
C PHE A 137 2.66 12.89 -1.15
N HIS A 138 3.54 12.85 -2.14
CA HIS A 138 3.61 13.80 -3.22
C HIS A 138 3.47 13.08 -4.56
N LYS A 139 2.72 13.67 -5.49
CA LYS A 139 2.56 13.09 -6.81
C LYS A 139 3.88 13.12 -7.57
N PHE A 140 4.30 11.96 -8.09
CA PHE A 140 5.41 11.88 -9.02
C PHE A 140 4.94 12.28 -10.41
N MET A 141 5.44 13.40 -10.92
CA MET A 141 4.90 14.05 -12.13
C MET A 141 5.79 13.90 -13.36
N LYS A 142 7.12 13.76 -13.18
CA LYS A 142 8.09 13.84 -14.28
C LYS A 142 7.96 12.63 -15.21
N GLY A 143 7.52 12.89 -16.45
CA GLY A 143 7.45 11.87 -17.50
C GLY A 143 6.36 10.79 -17.34
N LEU A 144 5.60 10.82 -16.23
CA LEU A 144 4.57 9.83 -15.96
C LEU A 144 3.21 10.33 -16.46
N PRO A 145 2.59 9.66 -17.45
CA PRO A 145 1.23 9.98 -17.87
C PRO A 145 0.22 9.55 -16.79
N PRO A 146 -1.01 10.09 -16.82
CA PRO A 146 -2.09 9.59 -15.99
C PRO A 146 -2.46 8.17 -16.42
N VAL A 147 -2.04 7.18 -15.64
CA VAL A 147 -2.20 5.75 -15.92
C VAL A 147 -2.27 4.98 -14.62
N ALA A 148 -3.05 3.89 -14.58
CA ALA A 148 -3.10 3.03 -13.41
C ALA A 148 -1.78 2.26 -13.25
N ILE A 149 -1.17 2.37 -12.07
CA ILE A 149 0.04 1.66 -11.69
C ILE A 149 -0.37 0.41 -10.90
N LYS A 150 -0.29 -0.74 -11.57
CA LYS A 150 -0.78 -2.02 -11.05
C LYS A 150 0.23 -2.74 -10.17
N ASP A 151 1.52 -2.52 -10.44
CA ASP A 151 2.60 -3.10 -9.66
C ASP A 151 3.83 -2.21 -9.72
N ILE A 152 4.68 -2.30 -8.70
CA ILE A 152 5.89 -1.51 -8.54
C ILE A 152 7.00 -2.45 -8.06
N VAL A 153 8.10 -2.47 -8.77
CA VAL A 153 9.27 -3.28 -8.43
C VAL A 153 10.53 -2.41 -8.44
N TYR A 154 11.35 -2.57 -7.41
CA TYR A 154 12.69 -2.00 -7.38
C TYR A 154 13.70 -2.99 -8.00
N GLN A 155 14.46 -2.52 -8.96
CA GLN A 155 15.50 -3.28 -9.63
C GLN A 155 16.87 -2.87 -9.06
N GLU A 156 17.44 -3.74 -8.22
CA GLU A 156 18.64 -3.42 -7.40
C GLU A 156 19.89 -3.11 -8.22
N ARG A 157 20.12 -3.83 -9.34
CA ARG A 157 21.38 -3.73 -10.08
C ARG A 157 21.61 -2.36 -10.71
N GLU A 158 20.53 -1.76 -11.26
CA GLU A 158 20.60 -0.47 -11.96
C GLU A 158 20.01 0.68 -11.12
N ASP A 159 19.51 0.37 -9.92
CA ASP A 159 18.83 1.33 -9.03
C ASP A 159 17.57 1.96 -9.66
N ASP A 160 16.80 1.14 -10.38
CA ASP A 160 15.63 1.58 -11.14
C ASP A 160 14.32 1.23 -10.44
N LEU A 161 13.31 2.09 -10.62
CA LEU A 161 11.94 1.77 -10.27
C LEU A 161 11.15 1.37 -11.51
N VAL A 162 10.66 0.14 -11.55
CA VAL A 162 9.86 -0.40 -12.65
C VAL A 162 8.39 -0.37 -12.27
N LEU A 163 7.58 0.25 -13.13
CA LEU A 163 6.14 0.41 -12.94
C LEU A 163 5.38 -0.41 -13.97
N ALA A 164 4.58 -1.37 -13.53
CA ALA A 164 3.64 -2.08 -14.39
C ALA A 164 2.34 -1.27 -14.49
N THR A 165 1.96 -0.89 -15.71
CA THR A 165 0.81 -0.04 -15.95
C THR A 165 -0.35 -0.79 -16.60
N PHE A 166 -1.57 -0.29 -16.40
CA PHE A 166 -2.70 -0.79 -17.17
C PHE A 166 -2.77 -0.11 -18.54
N GLY A 167 -2.48 -0.88 -19.59
CA GLY A 167 -2.65 -0.45 -20.97
C GLY A 167 -1.48 0.32 -21.61
N ARG A 168 -0.38 0.58 -20.86
CA ARG A 168 0.82 1.26 -21.40
C ARG A 168 2.12 0.47 -21.18
N GLY A 169 2.03 -0.84 -20.92
CA GLY A 169 3.20 -1.68 -20.67
C GLY A 169 3.93 -1.28 -19.38
N PHE A 170 5.26 -1.35 -19.44
CA PHE A 170 6.13 -0.99 -18.33
C PHE A 170 6.73 0.41 -18.54
N LEU A 171 6.85 1.15 -17.45
CA LEU A 171 7.61 2.39 -17.40
C LEU A 171 8.78 2.19 -16.42
N VAL A 172 9.94 2.73 -16.76
CA VAL A 172 11.13 2.66 -15.93
C VAL A 172 11.49 4.07 -15.50
N CYS A 173 11.73 4.25 -14.22
CA CYS A 173 12.33 5.44 -13.65
C CYS A 173 13.77 5.10 -13.29
N ASP A 174 14.69 5.52 -14.14
CA ASP A 174 16.12 5.35 -13.96
C ASP A 174 16.61 6.15 -12.75
N ASP A 175 17.68 5.69 -12.11
CA ASP A 175 18.34 6.38 -11.00
C ASP A 175 17.39 6.73 -9.83
N PHE A 176 16.63 5.76 -9.33
CA PHE A 176 15.70 5.98 -8.20
C PHE A 176 16.43 6.49 -6.94
N GLY A 177 17.73 6.24 -6.84
CA GLY A 177 18.63 6.81 -5.82
C GLY A 177 18.60 8.31 -5.69
N LEU A 178 18.25 9.05 -6.75
CA LEU A 178 18.06 10.50 -6.69
C LEU A 178 16.98 10.94 -5.70
N ILE A 179 15.99 10.09 -5.44
CA ILE A 179 14.96 10.35 -4.41
C ILE A 179 15.56 10.26 -3.01
N ARG A 180 16.48 9.33 -2.78
CA ARG A 180 17.22 9.20 -1.50
C ARG A 180 18.15 10.39 -1.27
N GLU A 181 18.80 10.88 -2.33
CA GLU A 181 19.64 12.10 -2.27
C GLU A 181 18.80 13.33 -1.96
N TYR A 182 17.67 13.49 -2.62
CA TYR A 182 16.72 14.57 -2.34
C TYR A 182 16.28 14.56 -0.88
N LYS A 183 15.93 13.41 -0.32
CA LYS A 183 15.58 13.27 1.11
C LYS A 183 16.70 13.76 2.02
N LYS A 184 17.96 13.41 1.74
CA LYS A 184 19.13 13.83 2.54
C LYS A 184 19.41 15.34 2.48
N SER A 185 18.91 16.01 1.45
CA SER A 185 19.12 17.46 1.24
C SER A 185 18.11 18.34 1.98
N LYS A 186 17.10 17.74 2.62
CA LYS A 186 16.06 18.44 3.40
C LYS A 186 16.27 18.30 4.90
#